data_6fdd469bb754039585c91e16ba80c36e
#
_entry.id   6fdd469bb754039585c91e16ba80c36e
#
_cell.length_a   1.000
_cell.length_b   1.000
_cell.length_c   1.000
_cell.angle_alpha   90.00
_cell.angle_beta   90.00
_cell.angle_gamma   90.00
#
_symmetry.space_group_name_H-M   'P 1'
#
loop_
_entity.id
_entity.type
_entity.pdbx_description
1 polymer ?
#
loop_
_entity_poly.entity_id
_entity_poly.type
_entity_poly.pdbx_seq_one_letter_code
_entity_poly.pdbx_strand_id
1 'polypeptide(L)'
;MITRLPDLTTIYTEEGRQAFTGAQGALADARYTLTLKDDLLLAELTAEQTPLCYLRLRWHFTPEEKRAEPVRIYGDAWERAGGNLEWRGIVPERCMPWFALVSNGTDAEQAREGRKTEGFGVKTQPGAMCFWQYDASGVTLWMDVRNGGRGVVLGGRTLRAAEILFRTYENCTAFEAGQRFCREMSRGVRAPKHPVYGANNWYYAYGVSSHDQILEDARIAAKLCAGNENAPCMVIDDGWSPNPKNGPWDRGNSAFPDMPGLAASIRAQGVRPGIWVRYICDEDHVCGLPDGWHLSYNANYLDPSHPGVLDYIRQTTRRFVDWGYQLIKFDCSTQDILGRRGYKIPYVIAEDGWHFHDRSKTSAEIITNFYRAIREAAGDDTVLIGCATISHLSAGLVELGRTGADVNGMSWDITRRMGVNTLAFRMMQHGAFYDVDADCVGITGEIPWAQVGLWLDILSRSGTPLFVSCKPGILTDAQLAELREAYARNSVQRDKLIPLDWMENICPERWLLNGREIHYDWFADDISVMFAGKSL
;
A
#
# COMPACT_ATOMS: atom_id res chain seq x y z
N MET A 1 -29.21 -1.90 -1.88
CA MET A 1 -28.04 -2.82 -1.64
C MET A 1 -28.17 -4.00 -2.58
N ILE A 2 -27.12 -4.35 -3.31
CA ILE A 2 -27.11 -5.54 -4.15
C ILE A 2 -26.95 -6.76 -3.23
N THR A 3 -28.01 -7.57 -3.10
CA THR A 3 -28.03 -8.77 -2.24
C THR A 3 -28.33 -10.03 -3.05
N ARG A 4 -28.07 -9.98 -4.35
CA ARG A 4 -28.44 -11.00 -5.33
C ARG A 4 -27.23 -11.44 -6.15
N LEU A 5 -27.38 -12.57 -6.81
CA LEU A 5 -26.39 -13.01 -7.80
C LEU A 5 -26.24 -11.98 -8.93
N PRO A 6 -25.09 -11.94 -9.61
CA PRO A 6 -24.91 -11.11 -10.79
C PRO A 6 -25.90 -11.53 -11.90
N ASP A 7 -26.31 -10.56 -12.71
CA ASP A 7 -27.17 -10.83 -13.87
C ASP A 7 -26.41 -11.58 -14.97
N LEU A 8 -25.11 -11.29 -15.09
CA LEU A 8 -24.22 -11.95 -16.03
C LEU A 8 -22.90 -12.30 -15.36
N THR A 9 -22.44 -13.52 -15.57
CA THR A 9 -21.10 -14.01 -15.22
C THR A 9 -20.38 -14.41 -16.49
N THR A 10 -19.17 -13.91 -16.73
CA THR A 10 -18.39 -14.26 -17.92
C THR A 10 -17.07 -14.90 -17.53
N ILE A 11 -16.81 -16.10 -18.00
CA ILE A 11 -15.50 -16.75 -17.94
C ILE A 11 -14.69 -16.34 -19.17
N TYR A 12 -13.43 -15.99 -18.96
CA TYR A 12 -12.45 -15.75 -20.00
C TYR A 12 -11.32 -16.78 -19.87
N THR A 13 -10.98 -17.42 -20.96
CA THR A 13 -9.85 -18.34 -21.10
C THR A 13 -8.90 -17.81 -22.17
N GLU A 14 -7.76 -18.46 -22.39
CA GLU A 14 -6.87 -18.10 -23.51
C GLU A 14 -7.52 -18.35 -24.87
N GLU A 15 -8.50 -19.27 -24.97
CA GLU A 15 -9.14 -19.67 -26.21
C GLU A 15 -10.42 -18.87 -26.52
N GLY A 16 -11.00 -18.20 -25.51
CA GLY A 16 -12.23 -17.42 -25.71
C GLY A 16 -12.96 -17.06 -24.44
N ARG A 17 -14.22 -16.64 -24.61
CA ARG A 17 -15.07 -16.24 -23.48
C ARG A 17 -16.52 -16.66 -23.68
N GLN A 18 -17.21 -16.87 -22.56
CA GLN A 18 -18.66 -17.16 -22.58
C GLN A 18 -19.35 -16.53 -21.37
N ALA A 19 -20.51 -15.93 -21.60
CA ALA A 19 -21.36 -15.34 -20.58
C ALA A 19 -22.49 -16.32 -20.18
N PHE A 20 -22.84 -16.30 -18.91
CA PHE A 20 -23.83 -17.15 -18.27
C PHE A 20 -24.73 -16.33 -17.36
N THR A 21 -25.89 -16.85 -17.06
CA THR A 21 -26.77 -16.40 -15.99
C THR A 21 -26.80 -17.44 -14.86
N GLY A 22 -27.02 -16.96 -13.62
CA GLY A 22 -27.14 -17.86 -12.47
C GLY A 22 -25.82 -18.16 -11.74
N ALA A 23 -25.91 -19.07 -10.79
CA ALA A 23 -24.85 -19.34 -9.80
C ALA A 23 -23.72 -20.22 -10.34
N GLN A 24 -23.89 -20.87 -11.46
CA GLN A 24 -22.92 -21.82 -12.04
C GLN A 24 -22.91 -21.73 -13.56
N GLY A 25 -21.76 -22.04 -14.15
CA GLY A 25 -21.60 -22.17 -15.60
C GLY A 25 -20.25 -22.79 -15.94
N ALA A 26 -20.14 -23.27 -17.17
CA ALA A 26 -18.92 -23.91 -17.63
C ALA A 26 -18.60 -23.55 -19.08
N LEU A 27 -17.31 -23.29 -19.35
CA LEU A 27 -16.71 -23.12 -20.67
C LEU A 27 -15.58 -24.16 -20.81
N ALA A 28 -15.73 -25.14 -21.68
CA ALA A 28 -14.88 -26.33 -21.71
C ALA A 28 -14.87 -27.04 -20.33
N ASP A 29 -13.70 -27.29 -19.75
CA ASP A 29 -13.56 -27.85 -18.40
C ASP A 29 -13.48 -26.77 -17.29
N ALA A 30 -13.42 -25.51 -17.69
CA ALA A 30 -13.43 -24.36 -16.76
C ALA A 30 -14.85 -24.11 -16.21
N ARG A 31 -14.97 -24.07 -14.89
CA ARG A 31 -16.27 -23.89 -14.21
C ARG A 31 -16.17 -22.78 -13.18
N TYR A 32 -17.26 -22.01 -13.02
CA TYR A 32 -17.43 -21.12 -11.88
C TYR A 32 -18.59 -21.59 -11.00
N THR A 33 -18.47 -21.27 -9.72
CA THR A 33 -19.53 -21.40 -8.73
C THR A 33 -19.61 -20.10 -7.92
N LEU A 34 -20.82 -19.57 -7.79
CA LEU A 34 -21.14 -18.41 -6.96
C LEU A 34 -22.01 -18.87 -5.80
N THR A 35 -21.55 -18.66 -4.57
CA THR A 35 -22.28 -19.04 -3.36
C THR A 35 -22.56 -17.80 -2.53
N LEU A 36 -23.83 -17.45 -2.35
CA LEU A 36 -24.25 -16.37 -1.44
C LEU A 36 -24.46 -16.97 -0.04
N LYS A 37 -23.69 -16.49 0.92
CA LYS A 37 -23.74 -16.94 2.32
C LYS A 37 -23.41 -15.77 3.25
N ASP A 38 -24.22 -15.57 4.28
CA ASP A 38 -23.98 -14.59 5.34
C ASP A 38 -23.58 -13.19 4.83
N ASP A 39 -24.32 -12.69 3.83
CA ASP A 39 -24.08 -11.40 3.16
C ASP A 39 -22.75 -11.30 2.37
N LEU A 40 -22.11 -12.41 2.12
CA LEU A 40 -20.94 -12.53 1.26
C LEU A 40 -21.28 -13.33 0.00
N LEU A 41 -20.76 -12.90 -1.13
CA LEU A 41 -20.78 -13.68 -2.37
C LEU A 41 -19.39 -14.27 -2.61
N LEU A 42 -19.28 -15.58 -2.45
CA LEU A 42 -18.06 -16.32 -2.74
C LEU A 42 -18.03 -16.66 -4.24
N ALA A 43 -16.92 -16.32 -4.90
CA ALA A 43 -16.65 -16.68 -6.30
C ALA A 43 -15.51 -17.69 -6.37
N GLU A 44 -15.81 -18.88 -6.89
CA GLU A 44 -14.86 -19.98 -7.04
C GLU A 44 -14.73 -20.42 -8.49
N LEU A 45 -13.54 -20.86 -8.87
CA LEU A 45 -13.21 -21.37 -10.19
C LEU A 45 -12.53 -22.73 -10.08
N THR A 46 -12.83 -23.63 -11.02
CA THR A 46 -12.13 -24.92 -11.22
C THR A 46 -11.86 -25.12 -12.69
N ALA A 47 -10.71 -25.72 -13.04
CA ALA A 47 -10.38 -26.19 -14.37
C ALA A 47 -9.29 -27.26 -14.26
N GLU A 48 -9.37 -28.32 -15.06
CA GLU A 48 -8.30 -29.32 -15.15
C GLU A 48 -7.15 -28.83 -16.03
N GLN A 49 -7.45 -28.43 -17.24
CA GLN A 49 -6.46 -28.10 -18.27
C GLN A 49 -6.65 -26.71 -18.89
N THR A 50 -7.87 -26.19 -18.92
CA THR A 50 -8.16 -24.90 -19.54
C THR A 50 -7.51 -23.74 -18.79
N PRO A 51 -6.61 -22.95 -19.41
CA PRO A 51 -5.99 -21.79 -18.78
C PRO A 51 -7.01 -20.66 -18.57
N LEU A 52 -7.23 -20.26 -17.31
CA LEU A 52 -8.18 -19.23 -16.91
C LEU A 52 -7.53 -17.85 -16.88
N CYS A 53 -8.21 -16.85 -17.47
CA CYS A 53 -7.71 -15.47 -17.51
C CYS A 53 -8.50 -14.53 -16.59
N TYR A 54 -9.82 -14.50 -16.73
CA TYR A 54 -10.67 -13.59 -15.95
C TYR A 54 -11.99 -14.24 -15.61
N LEU A 55 -12.54 -13.83 -14.46
CA LEU A 55 -13.97 -13.96 -14.15
C LEU A 55 -14.54 -12.55 -14.02
N ARG A 56 -15.60 -12.25 -14.79
CA ARG A 56 -16.30 -10.97 -14.76
C ARG A 56 -17.71 -11.17 -14.24
N LEU A 57 -18.13 -10.36 -13.24
CA LEU A 57 -19.49 -10.34 -12.69
C LEU A 57 -20.13 -9.00 -13.00
N ARG A 58 -21.36 -9.00 -13.54
CA ARG A 58 -22.11 -7.78 -13.85
C ARG A 58 -23.45 -7.79 -13.15
N TRP A 59 -23.75 -6.71 -12.43
CA TRP A 59 -25.06 -6.39 -11.88
C TRP A 59 -25.64 -5.19 -12.61
N HIS A 60 -26.85 -5.32 -13.14
CA HIS A 60 -27.62 -4.21 -13.69
C HIS A 60 -28.48 -3.61 -12.59
N PHE A 61 -28.55 -2.29 -12.52
CA PHE A 61 -29.41 -1.64 -11.54
C PHE A 61 -30.87 -1.87 -11.86
N THR A 62 -31.66 -2.28 -10.85
CA THR A 62 -33.12 -2.23 -10.93
C THR A 62 -33.58 -0.77 -10.93
N PRO A 63 -34.84 -0.48 -11.27
CA PRO A 63 -35.37 0.89 -11.17
C PRO A 63 -35.18 1.53 -9.79
N GLU A 64 -35.28 0.73 -8.73
CA GLU A 64 -35.13 1.18 -7.33
C GLU A 64 -33.66 1.41 -6.95
N GLU A 65 -32.74 0.69 -7.58
CA GLU A 65 -31.28 0.85 -7.39
C GLU A 65 -30.71 2.01 -8.22
N LYS A 66 -31.41 2.45 -9.26
CA LYS A 66 -31.03 3.64 -10.04
C LYS A 66 -31.21 4.88 -9.20
N ARG A 67 -30.15 5.66 -9.09
CA ARG A 67 -30.18 6.89 -8.32
C ARG A 67 -30.71 8.04 -9.16
N ALA A 68 -31.65 8.78 -8.59
CA ALA A 68 -32.18 10.02 -9.19
C ALA A 68 -31.21 11.21 -8.99
N GLU A 69 -30.36 11.15 -7.97
CA GLU A 69 -29.43 12.22 -7.59
C GLU A 69 -28.02 11.95 -8.11
N PRO A 70 -27.22 13.00 -8.38
CA PRO A 70 -25.82 12.85 -8.70
C PRO A 70 -25.07 12.10 -7.60
N VAL A 71 -24.24 11.15 -8.00
CA VAL A 71 -23.38 10.38 -7.10
C VAL A 71 -21.92 10.79 -7.25
N ARG A 72 -21.18 10.69 -6.16
CA ARG A 72 -19.73 10.73 -6.13
C ARG A 72 -19.19 9.33 -5.85
N ILE A 73 -18.14 8.97 -6.56
CA ILE A 73 -17.55 7.63 -6.53
C ILE A 73 -16.07 7.77 -6.19
N TYR A 74 -15.67 7.10 -5.12
CA TYR A 74 -14.27 6.89 -4.76
C TYR A 74 -13.83 5.49 -5.19
N GLY A 75 -12.59 5.37 -5.67
CA GLY A 75 -11.93 4.10 -5.95
C GLY A 75 -10.47 4.17 -5.50
N ASP A 76 -9.96 3.09 -4.93
CA ASP A 76 -8.58 2.99 -4.47
C ASP A 76 -7.59 2.74 -5.62
N ALA A 77 -6.32 2.57 -5.32
CA ALA A 77 -5.24 2.20 -6.23
C ALA A 77 -4.71 0.79 -5.89
N TRP A 78 -4.04 0.15 -6.86
CA TRP A 78 -3.47 -1.20 -6.70
C TRP A 78 -2.42 -1.28 -5.57
N GLU A 79 -1.56 -0.28 -5.52
CA GLU A 79 -0.41 -0.13 -4.62
C GLU A 79 -0.41 1.30 -4.06
N ARG A 80 0.77 1.90 -3.88
CA ARG A 80 0.95 3.33 -3.61
C ARG A 80 0.23 4.16 -4.67
N ALA A 81 -0.46 5.20 -4.23
CA ALA A 81 -1.13 6.11 -5.15
C ALA A 81 -0.17 7.17 -5.72
N GLY A 82 -0.51 7.71 -6.87
CA GLY A 82 0.25 8.75 -7.56
C GLY A 82 -0.19 10.18 -7.25
N GLY A 83 -0.82 10.41 -6.09
CA GLY A 83 -1.33 11.72 -5.71
C GLY A 83 -2.53 12.19 -6.51
N ASN A 84 -3.37 11.23 -6.92
CA ASN A 84 -4.55 11.43 -7.77
C ASN A 84 -5.81 10.72 -7.25
N LEU A 85 -5.84 10.42 -5.96
CA LEU A 85 -7.03 9.88 -5.33
C LEU A 85 -8.07 10.99 -5.20
N GLU A 86 -9.31 10.68 -5.58
CA GLU A 86 -10.39 11.66 -5.64
C GLU A 86 -11.77 11.00 -5.69
N TRP A 87 -12.77 11.76 -5.28
CA TRP A 87 -14.16 11.49 -5.56
C TRP A 87 -14.54 12.07 -6.92
N ARG A 88 -15.20 11.26 -7.76
CA ARG A 88 -15.61 11.66 -9.11
C ARG A 88 -17.09 11.34 -9.35
N GLY A 89 -17.66 11.95 -10.36
CA GLY A 89 -18.89 11.46 -10.99
C GLY A 89 -18.69 10.10 -11.67
N ILE A 90 -19.71 9.64 -12.37
CA ILE A 90 -19.64 8.37 -13.12
C ILE A 90 -18.61 8.49 -14.25
N VAL A 91 -17.62 7.61 -14.25
CA VAL A 91 -16.63 7.41 -15.31
C VAL A 91 -16.58 5.90 -15.58
N PRO A 92 -17.31 5.38 -16.59
CA PRO A 92 -17.49 3.94 -16.81
C PRO A 92 -16.18 3.18 -16.99
N GLU A 93 -15.17 3.82 -17.57
CA GLU A 93 -13.84 3.23 -17.84
C GLU A 93 -12.91 3.26 -16.61
N ARG A 94 -13.31 3.93 -15.52
CA ARG A 94 -12.45 4.03 -14.34
C ARG A 94 -12.22 2.66 -13.72
N CYS A 95 -10.97 2.24 -13.67
CA CYS A 95 -10.53 1.09 -12.89
C CYS A 95 -10.45 1.49 -11.41
N MET A 96 -11.18 0.78 -10.55
CA MET A 96 -11.20 1.00 -9.10
C MET A 96 -10.75 -0.29 -8.41
N PRO A 97 -9.44 -0.44 -8.15
CA PRO A 97 -8.90 -1.62 -7.49
C PRO A 97 -9.52 -1.86 -6.12
N TRP A 98 -9.80 -3.12 -5.82
CA TRP A 98 -10.21 -3.69 -4.55
C TRP A 98 -11.60 -3.30 -4.08
N PHE A 99 -11.91 -2.00 -4.04
CA PHE A 99 -13.21 -1.50 -3.60
C PHE A 99 -13.55 -0.13 -4.20
N ALA A 100 -14.84 0.15 -4.19
CA ALA A 100 -15.38 1.47 -4.51
C ALA A 100 -16.39 1.89 -3.44
N LEU A 101 -16.44 3.19 -3.16
CA LEU A 101 -17.50 3.81 -2.37
C LEU A 101 -18.32 4.71 -3.27
N VAL A 102 -19.65 4.65 -3.13
CA VAL A 102 -20.59 5.48 -3.88
C VAL A 102 -21.47 6.24 -2.90
N SER A 103 -21.38 7.57 -2.90
CA SER A 103 -22.11 8.43 -1.98
C SER A 103 -23.03 9.41 -2.71
N ASN A 104 -24.20 9.71 -2.13
CA ASN A 104 -25.14 10.72 -2.62
C ASN A 104 -25.02 12.08 -1.91
N GLY A 105 -23.91 12.35 -1.23
CA GLY A 105 -23.71 13.58 -0.49
C GLY A 105 -22.38 14.27 -0.75
N THR A 106 -22.18 15.38 -0.12
CA THR A 106 -20.95 16.17 -0.08
C THR A 106 -20.42 16.27 1.34
N ASP A 107 -19.21 16.80 1.54
CA ASP A 107 -18.65 17.00 2.87
C ASP A 107 -19.43 18.03 3.69
N ALA A 108 -20.01 19.03 3.03
CA ALA A 108 -20.86 20.05 3.68
C ALA A 108 -22.15 19.47 4.29
N GLU A 109 -22.57 18.29 3.83
CA GLU A 109 -23.81 17.62 4.26
C GLU A 109 -23.54 16.45 5.19
N GLN A 110 -22.46 16.51 5.98
CA GLN A 110 -22.02 15.41 6.84
C GLN A 110 -23.11 14.90 7.78
N ALA A 111 -23.26 13.58 7.83
CA ALA A 111 -24.23 12.87 8.68
C ALA A 111 -25.69 13.38 8.58
N ARG A 112 -26.05 14.04 7.46
CA ARG A 112 -27.42 14.54 7.22
C ARG A 112 -28.38 13.37 7.07
N GLU A 113 -29.64 13.56 7.51
CA GLU A 113 -30.71 12.60 7.27
C GLU A 113 -30.87 12.31 5.76
N GLY A 114 -30.94 11.02 5.41
CA GLY A 114 -30.99 10.56 4.03
C GLY A 114 -29.64 10.43 3.32
N ARG A 115 -28.53 10.77 3.96
CA ARG A 115 -27.21 10.49 3.39
C ARG A 115 -26.95 9.00 3.38
N LYS A 116 -26.50 8.51 2.22
CA LYS A 116 -26.24 7.10 1.98
C LYS A 116 -24.90 6.91 1.28
N THR A 117 -24.06 6.05 1.82
CA THR A 117 -22.83 5.59 1.18
C THR A 117 -22.87 4.09 1.00
N GLU A 118 -22.65 3.62 -0.22
CA GLU A 118 -22.56 2.20 -0.57
C GLU A 118 -21.11 1.80 -0.81
N GLY A 119 -20.74 0.64 -0.26
CA GLY A 119 -19.46 0.01 -0.50
C GLY A 119 -19.59 -1.24 -1.38
N PHE A 120 -18.75 -1.30 -2.40
CA PHE A 120 -18.55 -2.44 -3.29
C PHE A 120 -17.11 -2.91 -3.10
N GLY A 121 -16.88 -4.10 -2.59
CA GLY A 121 -15.52 -4.52 -2.25
C GLY A 121 -15.31 -6.02 -2.23
N VAL A 122 -14.05 -6.41 -2.06
CA VAL A 122 -13.64 -7.80 -1.85
C VAL A 122 -12.87 -7.91 -0.53
N LYS A 123 -12.95 -9.08 0.12
CA LYS A 123 -12.12 -9.36 1.31
C LYS A 123 -10.63 -9.25 0.96
N THR A 124 -9.81 -8.82 1.92
CA THR A 124 -8.35 -8.78 1.76
C THR A 124 -7.77 -10.16 1.44
N GLN A 125 -6.63 -10.20 0.77
CA GLN A 125 -5.95 -11.40 0.30
C GLN A 125 -6.85 -12.30 -0.60
N PRO A 126 -7.51 -11.74 -1.63
CA PRO A 126 -8.25 -12.56 -2.60
C PRO A 126 -7.30 -13.38 -3.47
N GLY A 127 -7.81 -14.45 -4.07
CA GLY A 127 -7.08 -15.27 -5.05
C GLY A 127 -6.97 -14.65 -6.44
N ALA A 128 -7.47 -13.44 -6.64
CA ALA A 128 -7.46 -12.72 -7.92
C ALA A 128 -7.11 -11.24 -7.71
N MET A 129 -6.58 -10.60 -8.75
CA MET A 129 -6.47 -9.14 -8.79
C MET A 129 -7.83 -8.57 -9.17
N CYS A 130 -8.49 -7.88 -8.24
CA CYS A 130 -9.88 -7.47 -8.36
C CYS A 130 -10.00 -5.95 -8.60
N PHE A 131 -10.84 -5.54 -9.56
CA PHE A 131 -11.21 -4.14 -9.70
C PHE A 131 -12.67 -3.96 -10.09
N TRP A 132 -13.21 -2.81 -9.73
CA TRP A 132 -14.60 -2.42 -9.98
C TRP A 132 -14.68 -1.38 -11.08
N GLN A 133 -15.79 -1.42 -11.81
CA GLN A 133 -16.25 -0.36 -12.72
C GLN A 133 -17.71 -0.06 -12.41
N TYR A 134 -18.07 1.22 -12.49
CA TYR A 134 -19.42 1.70 -12.24
C TYR A 134 -19.90 2.57 -13.40
N ASP A 135 -21.07 2.26 -13.94
CA ASP A 135 -21.72 3.06 -14.97
C ASP A 135 -23.19 3.35 -14.61
N ALA A 136 -23.89 4.09 -15.46
CA ALA A 136 -25.28 4.49 -15.23
C ALA A 136 -26.27 3.30 -15.20
N SER A 137 -25.87 2.13 -15.68
CA SER A 137 -26.73 0.94 -15.78
C SER A 137 -26.38 -0.15 -14.77
N GLY A 138 -25.24 -0.03 -14.06
CA GLY A 138 -24.86 -1.06 -13.11
C GLY A 138 -23.40 -1.01 -12.66
N VAL A 139 -22.99 -2.09 -12.00
CA VAL A 139 -21.62 -2.26 -11.48
C VAL A 139 -21.02 -3.57 -12.00
N THR A 140 -19.73 -3.54 -12.28
CA THR A 140 -18.96 -4.69 -12.77
C THR A 140 -17.79 -4.95 -11.85
N LEU A 141 -17.59 -6.22 -11.46
CA LEU A 141 -16.38 -6.71 -10.83
C LEU A 141 -15.58 -7.53 -11.84
N TRP A 142 -14.33 -7.18 -12.02
CA TRP A 142 -13.35 -7.97 -12.75
C TRP A 142 -12.40 -8.65 -11.77
N MET A 143 -12.18 -9.92 -11.98
CA MET A 143 -11.22 -10.75 -11.23
C MET A 143 -10.20 -11.29 -12.23
N ASP A 144 -9.01 -10.69 -12.26
CA ASP A 144 -7.87 -11.19 -13.05
C ASP A 144 -7.22 -12.35 -12.29
N VAL A 145 -7.41 -13.56 -12.80
CA VAL A 145 -6.90 -14.81 -12.22
C VAL A 145 -5.65 -15.31 -12.94
N ARG A 146 -5.07 -14.51 -13.84
CA ARG A 146 -3.90 -14.90 -14.61
C ARG A 146 -2.68 -15.16 -13.72
N ASN A 147 -1.80 -15.94 -14.29
CA ASN A 147 -0.45 -16.22 -13.83
C ASN A 147 0.52 -15.38 -14.69
N GLY A 148 0.97 -14.25 -14.20
CA GLY A 148 1.64 -13.25 -15.03
C GLY A 148 0.70 -12.73 -16.12
N GLY A 149 1.12 -12.79 -17.37
CA GLY A 149 0.33 -12.43 -18.56
C GLY A 149 -0.36 -13.62 -19.24
N ARG A 150 -0.29 -14.82 -18.68
CA ARG A 150 -0.91 -16.04 -19.19
C ARG A 150 -2.03 -16.54 -18.29
N GLY A 151 -2.93 -17.37 -18.83
CA GLY A 151 -3.96 -18.03 -18.04
C GLY A 151 -3.37 -18.95 -16.97
N VAL A 152 -3.96 -18.94 -15.75
CA VAL A 152 -3.60 -19.88 -14.69
C VAL A 152 -4.08 -21.29 -15.04
N VAL A 153 -3.26 -22.31 -14.76
CA VAL A 153 -3.59 -23.73 -14.97
C VAL A 153 -3.86 -24.37 -13.61
N LEU A 154 -5.13 -24.51 -13.24
CA LEU A 154 -5.51 -24.92 -11.88
C LEU A 154 -5.24 -26.40 -11.56
N GLY A 155 -5.19 -27.29 -12.58
CA GLY A 155 -4.93 -28.73 -12.39
C GLY A 155 -5.98 -29.40 -11.51
N GLY A 156 -7.25 -29.04 -11.66
CA GLY A 156 -8.38 -29.58 -10.90
C GLY A 156 -8.59 -28.97 -9.51
N ARG A 157 -7.68 -28.15 -9.01
CA ARG A 157 -7.89 -27.47 -7.72
C ARG A 157 -8.99 -26.40 -7.82
N THR A 158 -9.65 -26.14 -6.69
CA THR A 158 -10.57 -25.01 -6.57
C THR A 158 -9.81 -23.74 -6.21
N LEU A 159 -9.96 -22.71 -7.04
CA LEU A 159 -9.50 -21.34 -6.76
C LEU A 159 -10.64 -20.55 -6.13
N ARG A 160 -10.47 -20.08 -4.90
CA ARG A 160 -11.31 -19.03 -4.32
C ARG A 160 -10.84 -17.69 -4.87
N ALA A 161 -11.50 -17.21 -5.92
CA ALA A 161 -11.09 -15.98 -6.61
C ALA A 161 -11.32 -14.75 -5.72
N ALA A 162 -12.52 -14.61 -5.12
CA ALA A 162 -12.83 -13.53 -4.19
C ALA A 162 -14.01 -13.87 -3.27
N GLU A 163 -14.05 -13.24 -2.11
CA GLU A 163 -15.23 -13.06 -1.25
C GLU A 163 -15.66 -11.59 -1.40
N ILE A 164 -16.86 -11.40 -1.92
CA ILE A 164 -17.37 -10.11 -2.38
C ILE A 164 -18.37 -9.58 -1.36
N LEU A 165 -18.26 -8.28 -1.03
CA LEU A 165 -19.13 -7.59 -0.08
C LEU A 165 -19.84 -6.43 -0.74
N PHE A 166 -21.13 -6.28 -0.40
CA PHE A 166 -21.92 -5.08 -0.67
C PHE A 166 -22.46 -4.54 0.65
N ARG A 167 -22.24 -3.27 0.93
CA ARG A 167 -22.71 -2.64 2.17
C ARG A 167 -23.37 -1.30 1.89
N THR A 168 -24.31 -0.95 2.75
CA THR A 168 -24.92 0.37 2.77
C THR A 168 -24.82 0.94 4.16
N TYR A 169 -24.36 2.17 4.24
CA TYR A 169 -24.24 2.95 5.46
C TYR A 169 -25.09 4.21 5.33
N GLU A 170 -25.93 4.45 6.32
CA GLU A 170 -26.84 5.58 6.37
C GLU A 170 -26.54 6.45 7.61
N ASN A 171 -26.86 7.75 7.50
CA ASN A 171 -26.74 8.71 8.60
C ASN A 171 -25.33 8.80 9.22
N CYS A 172 -24.31 8.61 8.40
CA CYS A 172 -22.91 8.81 8.78
C CYS A 172 -22.13 9.46 7.62
N THR A 173 -20.96 9.99 7.91
CA THR A 173 -20.10 10.58 6.88
C THR A 173 -19.60 9.51 5.91
N ALA A 174 -19.21 9.90 4.69
CA ALA A 174 -18.60 8.98 3.73
C ALA A 174 -17.28 8.41 4.27
N PHE A 175 -16.55 9.17 5.10
CA PHE A 175 -15.32 8.71 5.73
C PHE A 175 -15.58 7.61 6.77
N GLU A 176 -16.57 7.78 7.65
CA GLU A 176 -16.97 6.75 8.62
C GLU A 176 -17.49 5.48 7.93
N ALA A 177 -18.27 5.65 6.84
CA ALA A 177 -18.70 4.53 6.00
C ALA A 177 -17.51 3.77 5.44
N GLY A 178 -16.52 4.48 4.88
CA GLY A 178 -15.28 3.91 4.36
C GLY A 178 -14.47 3.18 5.43
N GLN A 179 -14.34 3.74 6.63
CA GLN A 179 -13.66 3.08 7.75
C GLN A 179 -14.35 1.76 8.16
N ARG A 180 -15.67 1.78 8.29
CA ARG A 180 -16.46 0.57 8.61
C ARG A 180 -16.28 -0.47 7.52
N PHE A 181 -16.36 -0.05 6.25
CA PHE A 181 -16.23 -0.94 5.11
C PHE A 181 -14.83 -1.57 5.02
N CYS A 182 -13.76 -0.79 5.25
CA CYS A 182 -12.39 -1.32 5.31
C CYS A 182 -12.23 -2.39 6.41
N ARG A 183 -12.81 -2.17 7.60
CA ARG A 183 -12.79 -3.19 8.67
C ARG A 183 -13.56 -4.46 8.28
N GLU A 184 -14.69 -4.32 7.60
CA GLU A 184 -15.46 -5.47 7.13
C GLU A 184 -14.78 -6.24 5.99
N MET A 185 -14.01 -5.57 5.13
CA MET A 185 -13.17 -6.23 4.12
C MET A 185 -11.96 -6.96 4.72
N SER A 186 -11.47 -6.51 5.86
CA SER A 186 -10.27 -7.06 6.49
C SER A 186 -10.49 -8.49 6.98
N ARG A 187 -9.50 -9.38 6.73
CA ARG A 187 -9.40 -10.70 7.36
C ARG A 187 -8.66 -10.65 8.69
N GLY A 188 -8.09 -9.54 9.03
CA GLY A 188 -7.30 -9.27 10.21
C GLY A 188 -6.34 -8.13 9.96
N VAL A 189 -5.96 -7.43 11.01
CA VAL A 189 -5.00 -6.35 10.98
C VAL A 189 -3.79 -6.71 11.81
N ARG A 190 -2.61 -6.31 11.35
CA ARG A 190 -1.42 -6.24 12.19
C ARG A 190 -1.17 -4.77 12.48
N ALA A 191 -1.07 -4.43 13.75
CA ALA A 191 -0.70 -3.11 14.19
C ALA A 191 0.63 -3.18 14.95
N PRO A 192 1.48 -2.16 14.87
CA PRO A 192 2.69 -2.13 15.67
C PRO A 192 2.33 -2.07 17.16
N LYS A 193 3.14 -2.73 18.01
CA LYS A 193 2.93 -2.77 19.47
C LYS A 193 2.97 -1.37 20.11
N HIS A 194 3.74 -0.48 19.52
CA HIS A 194 3.91 0.92 19.93
C HIS A 194 3.88 1.82 18.70
N PRO A 195 3.60 3.13 18.83
CA PRO A 195 3.78 4.08 17.76
C PRO A 195 5.17 3.95 17.13
N VAL A 196 5.24 4.02 15.81
CA VAL A 196 6.50 3.90 15.07
C VAL A 196 6.91 5.29 14.61
N TYR A 197 8.07 5.75 15.06
CA TYR A 197 8.59 7.06 14.72
C TYR A 197 10.12 7.07 14.81
N GLY A 198 10.75 8.07 14.23
CA GLY A 198 12.20 8.23 14.28
C GLY A 198 12.79 8.76 12.98
N ALA A 199 13.99 8.29 12.64
CA ALA A 199 14.77 8.78 11.52
C ALA A 199 14.85 7.75 10.38
N ASN A 200 15.01 8.27 9.16
CA ASN A 200 15.34 7.53 7.94
C ASN A 200 16.32 8.38 7.13
N ASN A 201 17.34 7.80 6.50
CA ASN A 201 18.38 8.56 5.83
C ASN A 201 18.13 8.80 4.32
N TRP A 202 17.02 8.34 3.73
CA TRP A 202 16.84 8.33 2.27
C TRP A 202 16.89 9.73 1.65
N TYR A 203 16.01 10.65 2.08
CA TYR A 203 15.81 11.92 1.37
C TYR A 203 16.95 12.94 1.48
N TYR A 204 17.89 12.75 2.38
CA TYR A 204 19.09 13.58 2.38
C TYR A 204 20.32 12.86 1.81
N ALA A 205 20.36 11.53 1.87
CA ALA A 205 21.54 10.74 1.51
C ALA A 205 21.43 10.09 0.12
N TYR A 206 20.24 9.70 -0.32
CA TYR A 206 20.01 9.02 -1.62
C TYR A 206 21.01 7.89 -1.91
N GLY A 207 21.26 7.04 -0.91
CA GLY A 207 22.19 5.91 -0.99
C GLY A 207 23.66 6.26 -0.68
N VAL A 208 23.99 7.52 -0.47
CA VAL A 208 25.34 7.94 -0.09
C VAL A 208 25.40 8.19 1.42
N SER A 209 25.71 7.12 2.19
CA SER A 209 25.79 7.16 3.64
C SER A 209 26.87 6.21 4.15
N SER A 210 27.08 6.18 5.46
CA SER A 210 28.08 5.31 6.11
C SER A 210 27.63 4.86 7.48
N HIS A 211 28.32 3.83 8.00
CA HIS A 211 28.19 3.35 9.37
C HIS A 211 28.20 4.49 10.40
N ASP A 212 29.20 5.38 10.30
CA ASP A 212 29.37 6.48 11.24
C ASP A 212 28.26 7.53 11.12
N GLN A 213 27.80 7.83 9.90
CA GLN A 213 26.67 8.74 9.68
C GLN A 213 25.39 8.19 10.29
N ILE A 214 25.10 6.91 10.13
CA ILE A 214 23.92 6.28 10.74
C ILE A 214 24.00 6.31 12.27
N LEU A 215 25.17 6.11 12.86
CA LEU A 215 25.34 6.22 14.30
C LEU A 215 25.12 7.64 14.82
N GLU A 216 25.55 8.64 14.06
CA GLU A 216 25.29 10.04 14.39
C GLU A 216 23.79 10.37 14.28
N ASP A 217 23.10 9.91 13.23
CA ASP A 217 21.65 10.09 13.08
C ASP A 217 20.89 9.41 14.23
N ALA A 218 21.30 8.21 14.62
CA ALA A 218 20.73 7.50 15.77
C ALA A 218 20.95 8.28 17.08
N ARG A 219 22.14 8.86 17.27
CA ARG A 219 22.47 9.70 18.43
C ARG A 219 21.58 10.96 18.49
N ILE A 220 21.35 11.60 17.36
CA ILE A 220 20.46 12.76 17.26
C ILE A 220 19.03 12.35 17.58
N ALA A 221 18.53 11.25 17.00
CA ALA A 221 17.20 10.72 17.28
C ALA A 221 17.03 10.38 18.78
N ALA A 222 18.00 9.71 19.39
CA ALA A 222 18.00 9.39 20.83
C ALA A 222 17.90 10.67 21.69
N LYS A 223 18.69 11.71 21.36
CA LYS A 223 18.66 12.99 22.07
C LYS A 223 17.34 13.73 21.93
N LEU A 224 16.76 13.76 20.72
CA LEU A 224 15.48 14.43 20.46
C LEU A 224 14.30 13.70 21.12
N CYS A 225 14.38 12.39 21.25
CA CYS A 225 13.33 11.55 21.81
C CYS A 225 13.54 11.16 23.28
N ALA A 226 14.52 11.77 23.95
CA ALA A 226 14.80 11.48 25.35
C ALA A 226 13.58 11.80 26.24
N GLY A 227 13.12 10.79 27.00
CA GLY A 227 11.94 10.90 27.86
C GLY A 227 10.63 10.48 27.21
N ASN A 228 10.61 10.12 25.94
CA ASN A 228 9.42 9.55 25.29
C ASN A 228 9.10 8.15 25.86
N GLU A 229 7.82 7.76 25.79
CA GLU A 229 7.34 6.48 26.36
C GLU A 229 7.91 5.24 25.65
N ASN A 230 8.29 5.36 24.37
CA ASN A 230 8.88 4.28 23.61
C ASN A 230 10.06 4.76 22.75
N ALA A 231 10.94 3.84 22.38
CA ALA A 231 12.16 4.17 21.64
C ALA A 231 11.88 4.57 20.19
N PRO A 232 12.55 5.59 19.63
CA PRO A 232 12.50 5.90 18.21
C PRO A 232 13.18 4.80 17.37
N CYS A 233 12.95 4.83 16.05
CA CYS A 233 13.65 4.00 15.08
C CYS A 233 14.76 4.80 14.38
N MET A 234 15.81 4.10 13.91
CA MET A 234 16.71 4.58 12.86
C MET A 234 16.68 3.58 11.72
N VAL A 235 16.10 3.95 10.59
CA VAL A 235 15.98 3.10 9.40
C VAL A 235 17.11 3.41 8.44
N ILE A 236 17.98 2.42 8.23
CA ILE A 236 19.03 2.47 7.21
C ILE A 236 18.36 2.15 5.86
N ASP A 237 18.24 3.15 5.01
CA ASP A 237 17.65 3.00 3.68
C ASP A 237 18.68 2.44 2.67
N ASP A 238 18.36 2.39 1.40
CA ASP A 238 19.22 1.86 0.33
C ASP A 238 20.64 2.45 0.36
N GLY A 239 21.61 1.70 -0.16
CA GLY A 239 23.03 2.09 -0.28
C GLY A 239 23.98 1.38 0.68
N TRP A 240 23.48 0.52 1.57
CA TRP A 240 24.31 -0.24 2.50
C TRP A 240 24.87 -1.54 1.91
N SER A 241 24.19 -2.15 0.94
CA SER A 241 24.62 -3.41 0.30
C SER A 241 25.78 -3.21 -0.68
N PRO A 242 26.50 -4.27 -1.06
CA PRO A 242 27.62 -4.18 -2.01
C PRO A 242 27.25 -3.54 -3.36
N ASN A 243 26.04 -3.81 -3.86
CA ASN A 243 25.49 -3.15 -5.03
C ASN A 243 24.19 -2.47 -4.62
N PRO A 244 24.17 -1.14 -4.53
CA PRO A 244 22.96 -0.40 -4.16
C PRO A 244 21.74 -0.83 -4.98
N LYS A 245 20.58 -0.96 -4.33
CA LYS A 245 19.31 -1.46 -4.90
C LYS A 245 19.29 -2.94 -5.31
N ASN A 246 20.42 -3.65 -5.25
CA ASN A 246 20.58 -4.93 -5.95
C ASN A 246 21.19 -6.07 -5.10
N GLY A 247 21.69 -5.79 -3.89
CA GLY A 247 22.28 -6.82 -3.02
C GLY A 247 23.75 -7.17 -3.37
N PRO A 248 24.25 -8.36 -3.07
CA PRO A 248 23.59 -9.36 -2.20
C PRO A 248 23.31 -8.83 -0.79
N TRP A 249 22.27 -9.40 -0.15
CA TRP A 249 21.76 -8.93 1.14
C TRP A 249 22.38 -9.66 2.32
N ASP A 250 23.57 -10.23 2.16
CA ASP A 250 24.25 -11.02 3.16
C ASP A 250 25.39 -10.29 3.87
N ARG A 251 25.73 -9.09 3.41
CA ARG A 251 26.79 -8.23 3.96
C ARG A 251 26.62 -6.79 3.53
N GLY A 252 27.25 -5.87 4.23
CA GLY A 252 27.38 -4.48 3.82
C GLY A 252 28.54 -4.25 2.84
N ASN A 253 28.59 -3.04 2.28
CA ASN A 253 29.72 -2.56 1.48
C ASN A 253 30.83 -1.98 2.38
N SER A 254 31.87 -1.36 1.77
CA SER A 254 33.01 -0.78 2.51
C SER A 254 32.62 0.38 3.46
N ALA A 255 31.52 1.09 3.18
CA ALA A 255 30.98 2.13 4.06
C ALA A 255 30.15 1.54 5.22
N PHE A 256 29.74 0.28 5.11
CA PHE A 256 28.95 -0.47 6.09
C PHE A 256 29.59 -1.83 6.39
N PRO A 257 30.82 -1.87 6.97
CA PRO A 257 31.61 -3.10 7.07
C PRO A 257 31.06 -4.13 8.07
N ASP A 258 30.24 -3.71 9.03
CA ASP A 258 29.70 -4.56 10.09
C ASP A 258 28.23 -4.22 10.38
N MET A 259 27.30 -4.86 9.66
CA MET A 259 25.86 -4.64 9.81
C MET A 259 25.30 -5.14 11.16
N PRO A 260 25.74 -6.30 11.71
CA PRO A 260 25.33 -6.71 13.06
C PRO A 260 25.83 -5.77 14.16
N GLY A 261 27.09 -5.33 14.09
CA GLY A 261 27.68 -4.37 15.02
C GLY A 261 26.99 -3.01 14.96
N LEU A 262 26.59 -2.57 13.76
CA LEU A 262 25.83 -1.34 13.59
C LEU A 262 24.45 -1.43 14.27
N ALA A 263 23.71 -2.52 14.06
CA ALA A 263 22.43 -2.73 14.74
C ALA A 263 22.60 -2.76 16.28
N ALA A 264 23.65 -3.41 16.80
CA ALA A 264 23.95 -3.44 18.23
C ALA A 264 24.28 -2.04 18.77
N SER A 265 25.06 -1.25 18.03
CA SER A 265 25.46 0.11 18.39
C SER A 265 24.28 1.09 18.39
N ILE A 266 23.35 0.96 17.44
CA ILE A 266 22.10 1.74 17.42
C ILE A 266 21.25 1.41 18.66
N ARG A 267 21.09 0.12 18.99
CA ARG A 267 20.35 -0.30 20.21
C ARG A 267 20.99 0.21 21.50
N ALA A 268 22.32 0.22 21.57
CA ALA A 268 23.06 0.74 22.74
C ALA A 268 22.78 2.24 22.99
N GLN A 269 22.33 2.97 21.97
CA GLN A 269 21.88 4.36 22.07
C GLN A 269 20.41 4.51 22.48
N GLY A 270 19.68 3.41 22.70
CA GLY A 270 18.25 3.44 23.01
C GLY A 270 17.36 3.63 21.78
N VAL A 271 17.84 3.34 20.59
CA VAL A 271 17.14 3.47 19.31
C VAL A 271 16.90 2.10 18.69
N ARG A 272 15.73 1.87 18.06
CA ARG A 272 15.42 0.63 17.36
C ARG A 272 16.01 0.63 15.95
N PRO A 273 16.91 -0.31 15.60
CA PRO A 273 17.49 -0.36 14.26
C PRO A 273 16.49 -0.89 13.23
N GLY A 274 16.40 -0.21 12.09
CA GLY A 274 15.65 -0.64 10.92
C GLY A 274 16.55 -0.78 9.69
N ILE A 275 16.15 -1.61 8.74
CA ILE A 275 16.91 -1.88 7.51
C ILE A 275 15.98 -1.93 6.30
N TRP A 276 16.45 -1.38 5.18
CA TRP A 276 15.78 -1.44 3.89
C TRP A 276 16.30 -2.61 3.04
N VAL A 277 15.43 -3.18 2.20
CA VAL A 277 15.76 -4.28 1.30
C VAL A 277 14.87 -4.28 0.05
N ARG A 278 15.41 -4.77 -1.07
CA ARG A 278 14.71 -5.04 -2.33
C ARG A 278 14.88 -6.50 -2.71
N TYR A 279 14.03 -7.37 -2.19
CA TYR A 279 14.18 -8.82 -2.24
C TYR A 279 14.23 -9.44 -3.63
N ILE A 280 13.52 -8.86 -4.60
CA ILE A 280 13.27 -9.47 -5.92
C ILE A 280 14.36 -9.09 -6.94
N CYS A 281 15.11 -8.00 -6.71
CA CYS A 281 16.13 -7.56 -7.66
C CYS A 281 17.40 -8.39 -7.56
N ASP A 282 17.86 -8.87 -8.73
CA ASP A 282 19.15 -9.55 -8.95
C ASP A 282 19.71 -9.13 -10.32
N GLU A 283 19.76 -7.81 -10.56
CA GLU A 283 20.31 -7.20 -11.77
C GLU A 283 21.79 -7.58 -11.92
N ASP A 284 22.19 -7.93 -13.14
CA ASP A 284 23.53 -8.46 -13.44
C ASP A 284 23.92 -9.74 -12.65
N HIS A 285 22.93 -10.45 -12.08
CA HIS A 285 23.12 -11.71 -11.31
C HIS A 285 24.14 -11.58 -10.16
N VAL A 286 24.17 -10.42 -9.51
CA VAL A 286 25.15 -10.10 -8.44
C VAL A 286 24.94 -10.92 -7.16
N CYS A 287 23.76 -11.49 -6.96
CA CYS A 287 23.48 -12.37 -5.83
C CYS A 287 23.99 -13.80 -6.05
N GLY A 288 24.45 -14.14 -7.26
CA GLY A 288 24.96 -15.47 -7.61
C GLY A 288 23.92 -16.59 -7.53
N LEU A 289 22.66 -16.25 -7.79
CA LEU A 289 21.54 -17.18 -7.74
C LEU A 289 21.38 -17.91 -9.09
N PRO A 290 20.78 -19.13 -9.12
CA PRO A 290 20.61 -19.89 -10.35
C PRO A 290 19.74 -19.16 -11.39
N ASP A 291 20.12 -19.23 -12.68
CA ASP A 291 19.38 -18.60 -13.79
C ASP A 291 17.90 -18.98 -13.83
N GLY A 292 17.56 -20.24 -13.51
CA GLY A 292 16.18 -20.73 -13.48
C GLY A 292 15.31 -20.15 -12.37
N TRP A 293 15.85 -19.28 -11.51
CA TRP A 293 15.11 -18.61 -10.44
C TRP A 293 14.56 -17.23 -10.86
N HIS A 294 14.87 -16.79 -12.06
CA HIS A 294 14.51 -15.47 -12.56
C HIS A 294 13.20 -15.49 -13.35
N LEU A 295 12.54 -14.34 -13.40
CA LEU A 295 11.31 -14.15 -14.18
C LEU A 295 11.60 -14.31 -15.68
N SER A 296 10.77 -15.08 -16.36
CA SER A 296 10.96 -15.40 -17.78
C SER A 296 10.93 -14.18 -18.71
N TYR A 297 10.25 -13.10 -18.29
CA TYR A 297 10.18 -11.88 -19.09
C TYR A 297 11.28 -10.86 -18.78
N ASN A 298 11.95 -10.99 -17.62
CA ASN A 298 13.02 -10.10 -17.21
C ASN A 298 13.96 -10.78 -16.22
N ALA A 299 15.13 -11.20 -16.69
CA ALA A 299 16.12 -11.93 -15.90
C ALA A 299 16.79 -11.10 -14.79
N ASN A 300 16.52 -9.79 -14.70
CA ASN A 300 16.99 -8.95 -13.59
C ASN A 300 16.17 -9.16 -12.31
N TYR A 301 15.08 -9.92 -12.37
CA TYR A 301 14.18 -10.10 -11.23
C TYR A 301 13.94 -11.58 -10.94
N LEU A 302 13.91 -11.91 -9.65
CA LEU A 302 13.65 -13.25 -9.16
C LEU A 302 12.15 -13.58 -9.26
N ASP A 303 11.84 -14.84 -9.55
CA ASP A 303 10.47 -15.35 -9.58
C ASP A 303 9.99 -15.77 -8.19
N PRO A 304 9.09 -15.00 -7.54
CA PRO A 304 8.62 -15.30 -6.19
C PRO A 304 7.72 -16.54 -6.10
N SER A 305 7.41 -17.18 -7.21
CA SER A 305 6.72 -18.49 -7.21
C SER A 305 7.69 -19.67 -7.13
N HIS A 306 8.97 -19.44 -7.42
CA HIS A 306 9.99 -20.49 -7.36
C HIS A 306 10.34 -20.81 -5.90
N PRO A 307 10.30 -22.09 -5.47
CA PRO A 307 10.56 -22.46 -4.07
C PRO A 307 11.92 -21.97 -3.55
N GLY A 308 12.97 -22.07 -4.35
CA GLY A 308 14.32 -21.60 -3.98
C GLY A 308 14.38 -20.10 -3.74
N VAL A 309 13.62 -19.31 -4.50
CA VAL A 309 13.50 -17.85 -4.29
C VAL A 309 12.80 -17.54 -2.97
N LEU A 310 11.71 -18.25 -2.65
CA LEU A 310 11.02 -18.08 -1.36
C LEU A 310 11.94 -18.45 -0.19
N ASP A 311 12.77 -19.50 -0.33
CA ASP A 311 13.74 -19.87 0.70
C ASP A 311 14.87 -18.84 0.85
N TYR A 312 15.37 -18.28 -0.25
CA TYR A 312 16.33 -17.18 -0.24
C TYR A 312 15.75 -15.94 0.49
N ILE A 313 14.50 -15.59 0.21
CA ILE A 313 13.80 -14.48 0.88
C ILE A 313 13.67 -14.74 2.38
N ARG A 314 13.27 -15.95 2.78
CA ARG A 314 13.17 -16.32 4.20
C ARG A 314 14.53 -16.27 4.90
N GLN A 315 15.59 -16.77 4.27
CA GLN A 315 16.95 -16.72 4.82
C GLN A 315 17.46 -15.29 4.96
N THR A 316 17.22 -14.45 3.96
CA THR A 316 17.59 -13.02 4.01
C THR A 316 16.85 -12.29 5.13
N THR A 317 15.55 -12.52 5.26
CA THR A 317 14.74 -11.91 6.32
C THR A 317 15.20 -12.35 7.72
N ARG A 318 15.44 -13.66 7.92
CA ARG A 318 15.96 -14.18 9.20
C ARG A 318 17.32 -13.60 9.52
N ARG A 319 18.22 -13.45 8.54
CA ARG A 319 19.52 -12.82 8.72
C ARG A 319 19.41 -11.41 9.28
N PHE A 320 18.47 -10.59 8.79
CA PHE A 320 18.27 -9.24 9.35
C PHE A 320 17.78 -9.29 10.80
N VAL A 321 16.88 -10.21 11.11
CA VAL A 321 16.42 -10.43 12.49
C VAL A 321 17.59 -10.90 13.38
N ASP A 322 18.40 -11.85 12.91
CA ASP A 322 19.56 -12.37 13.63
C ASP A 322 20.65 -11.29 13.81
N TRP A 323 20.81 -10.37 12.87
CA TRP A 323 21.66 -9.19 13.03
C TRP A 323 21.10 -8.22 14.06
N GLY A 324 19.84 -8.38 14.47
CA GLY A 324 19.18 -7.60 15.50
C GLY A 324 18.42 -6.39 14.99
N TYR A 325 18.09 -6.32 13.71
CA TYR A 325 17.16 -5.32 13.18
C TYR A 325 15.74 -5.64 13.64
N GLN A 326 15.03 -4.61 14.08
CA GLN A 326 13.69 -4.69 14.65
C GLN A 326 12.62 -4.13 13.71
N LEU A 327 13.03 -3.55 12.58
CA LEU A 327 12.19 -3.05 11.54
C LEU A 327 12.80 -3.38 10.18
N ILE A 328 11.99 -3.90 9.25
CA ILE A 328 12.40 -4.18 7.87
C ILE A 328 11.47 -3.43 6.92
N LYS A 329 12.04 -2.50 6.14
CA LYS A 329 11.37 -1.80 5.04
C LYS A 329 11.69 -2.52 3.74
N PHE A 330 10.72 -3.22 3.14
CA PHE A 330 10.92 -3.85 1.84
C PHE A 330 10.20 -3.09 0.73
N ASP A 331 10.88 -2.92 -0.39
CA ASP A 331 10.49 -1.99 -1.43
C ASP A 331 10.49 -2.61 -2.83
N CYS A 332 9.99 -1.86 -3.81
CA CYS A 332 9.99 -2.12 -5.25
C CYS A 332 9.30 -3.41 -5.70
N SER A 333 8.71 -4.20 -4.81
CA SER A 333 8.21 -5.54 -5.12
C SER A 333 7.18 -5.58 -6.25
N THR A 334 6.26 -4.63 -6.31
CA THR A 334 5.26 -4.58 -7.40
C THR A 334 5.94 -4.28 -8.74
N GLN A 335 6.86 -3.32 -8.77
CA GLN A 335 7.61 -2.99 -9.99
C GLN A 335 8.46 -4.15 -10.47
N ASP A 336 9.15 -4.82 -9.56
CA ASP A 336 10.07 -5.91 -9.88
C ASP A 336 9.31 -7.15 -10.37
N ILE A 337 8.14 -7.45 -9.77
CA ILE A 337 7.34 -8.63 -10.14
C ILE A 337 6.51 -8.38 -11.40
N LEU A 338 5.95 -7.18 -11.59
CA LEU A 338 4.97 -6.90 -12.66
C LEU A 338 5.50 -5.93 -13.74
N GLY A 339 6.75 -5.48 -13.64
CA GLY A 339 7.39 -4.56 -14.58
C GLY A 339 6.90 -3.11 -14.51
N ARG A 340 5.97 -2.80 -13.60
CA ARG A 340 5.36 -1.46 -13.47
C ARG A 340 5.15 -1.07 -12.01
N ARG A 341 5.30 0.20 -11.72
CA ARG A 341 4.87 0.76 -10.42
C ARG A 341 3.36 0.75 -10.32
N GLY A 342 2.83 0.49 -9.13
CA GLY A 342 1.40 0.30 -8.91
C GLY A 342 0.51 1.43 -9.42
N TYR A 343 0.94 2.69 -9.25
CA TYR A 343 0.20 3.87 -9.77
C TYR A 343 0.23 4.02 -11.30
N LYS A 344 1.04 3.20 -12.00
CA LYS A 344 1.09 3.12 -13.47
C LYS A 344 0.38 1.89 -14.03
N ILE A 345 -0.18 1.04 -13.17
CA ILE A 345 -0.94 -0.13 -13.59
C ILE A 345 -2.37 0.31 -13.95
N PRO A 346 -2.78 0.16 -15.23
CA PRO A 346 -4.16 0.43 -15.65
C PRO A 346 -5.09 -0.73 -15.29
N TYR A 347 -5.91 -1.22 -16.23
CA TYR A 347 -6.81 -2.38 -16.05
C TYR A 347 -6.05 -3.72 -16.01
N VAL A 348 -4.98 -3.83 -16.79
CA VAL A 348 -4.17 -5.03 -16.96
C VAL A 348 -2.95 -4.92 -16.07
N ILE A 349 -2.83 -5.82 -15.12
CA ILE A 349 -1.76 -5.79 -14.12
C ILE A 349 -0.42 -6.27 -14.66
N ALA A 350 -0.42 -7.16 -15.65
CA ALA A 350 0.76 -7.71 -16.29
C ALA A 350 0.58 -7.74 -17.81
N GLU A 351 1.65 -7.50 -18.56
CA GLU A 351 1.66 -7.65 -20.01
C GLU A 351 1.55 -9.12 -20.40
N ASP A 352 1.00 -9.38 -21.59
CA ASP A 352 0.80 -10.75 -22.09
C ASP A 352 2.13 -11.45 -22.40
N GLY A 353 2.06 -12.77 -22.54
CA GLY A 353 3.13 -13.59 -23.12
C GLY A 353 4.09 -14.25 -22.14
N TRP A 354 4.06 -13.93 -20.85
CA TRP A 354 4.91 -14.53 -19.83
C TRP A 354 4.12 -15.15 -18.68
N HIS A 355 4.76 -16.01 -17.93
CA HIS A 355 4.19 -16.66 -16.76
C HIS A 355 5.24 -16.87 -15.67
N PHE A 356 4.78 -17.02 -14.43
CA PHE A 356 5.60 -17.46 -13.32
C PHE A 356 5.99 -18.95 -13.44
N HIS A 357 6.98 -19.36 -12.68
CA HIS A 357 7.43 -20.75 -12.59
C HIS A 357 6.29 -21.68 -12.14
N ASP A 358 5.58 -21.35 -11.08
CA ASP A 358 4.40 -22.10 -10.62
C ASP A 358 3.15 -21.68 -11.38
N ARG A 359 2.84 -22.37 -12.48
CA ARG A 359 1.68 -22.14 -13.33
C ARG A 359 0.33 -22.39 -12.66
N SER A 360 0.32 -23.09 -11.50
CA SER A 360 -0.91 -23.47 -10.82
C SER A 360 -1.49 -22.37 -9.93
N LYS A 361 -0.76 -21.27 -9.71
CA LYS A 361 -1.17 -20.16 -8.86
C LYS A 361 -1.42 -18.89 -9.66
N THR A 362 -2.37 -18.09 -9.22
CA THR A 362 -2.58 -16.74 -9.77
C THR A 362 -1.49 -15.78 -9.33
N SER A 363 -1.32 -14.66 -10.05
CA SER A 363 -0.42 -13.58 -9.62
C SER A 363 -0.74 -13.08 -8.22
N ALA A 364 -2.02 -12.97 -7.85
CA ALA A 364 -2.44 -12.56 -6.51
C ALA A 364 -2.00 -13.56 -5.42
N GLU A 365 -2.17 -14.86 -5.66
CA GLU A 365 -1.71 -15.91 -4.74
C GLU A 365 -0.18 -15.91 -4.58
N ILE A 366 0.57 -15.75 -5.69
CA ILE A 366 2.03 -15.69 -5.69
C ILE A 366 2.53 -14.50 -4.88
N ILE A 367 2.00 -13.32 -5.13
CA ILE A 367 2.38 -12.08 -4.42
C ILE A 367 2.01 -12.17 -2.94
N THR A 368 0.85 -12.69 -2.61
CA THR A 368 0.46 -12.90 -1.20
C THR A 368 1.40 -13.89 -0.50
N ASN A 369 1.79 -14.98 -1.18
CA ASN A 369 2.74 -15.95 -0.62
C ASN A 369 4.14 -15.36 -0.43
N PHE A 370 4.58 -14.48 -1.32
CA PHE A 370 5.81 -13.72 -1.16
C PHE A 370 5.79 -12.86 0.13
N TYR A 371 4.73 -12.08 0.35
CA TYR A 371 4.60 -11.27 1.58
C TYR A 371 4.50 -12.15 2.83
N ARG A 372 3.81 -13.28 2.72
CA ARG A 372 3.70 -14.25 3.82
C ARG A 372 5.06 -14.88 4.18
N ALA A 373 5.89 -15.20 3.18
CA ALA A 373 7.23 -15.72 3.41
C ALA A 373 8.12 -14.73 4.19
N ILE A 374 8.03 -13.43 3.88
CA ILE A 374 8.71 -12.37 4.63
C ILE A 374 8.17 -12.31 6.06
N ARG A 375 6.84 -12.28 6.24
CA ARG A 375 6.23 -12.21 7.57
C ARG A 375 6.58 -13.38 8.47
N GLU A 376 6.49 -14.61 7.96
CA GLU A 376 6.82 -15.83 8.70
C GLU A 376 8.30 -15.85 9.14
N ALA A 377 9.20 -15.37 8.28
CA ALA A 377 10.61 -15.31 8.58
C ALA A 377 10.99 -14.18 9.56
N ALA A 378 10.28 -13.05 9.50
CA ALA A 378 10.48 -11.91 10.39
C ALA A 378 9.96 -12.16 11.83
N GLY A 379 9.02 -13.10 11.99
CA GLY A 379 8.37 -13.37 13.29
C GLY A 379 7.42 -12.24 13.71
N ASP A 380 6.91 -12.26 14.94
CA ASP A 380 5.88 -11.34 15.41
C ASP A 380 6.43 -10.06 16.06
N ASP A 381 7.72 -10.00 16.35
CA ASP A 381 8.36 -8.87 17.04
C ASP A 381 8.99 -7.85 16.08
N THR A 382 9.22 -8.23 14.82
CA THR A 382 9.80 -7.36 13.82
C THR A 382 8.70 -6.60 13.07
N VAL A 383 8.79 -5.28 13.06
CA VAL A 383 7.89 -4.41 12.29
C VAL A 383 8.23 -4.51 10.81
N LEU A 384 7.25 -4.76 9.96
CA LEU A 384 7.40 -4.74 8.52
C LEU A 384 6.75 -3.48 7.93
N ILE A 385 7.52 -2.76 7.10
CA ILE A 385 7.01 -1.68 6.24
C ILE A 385 6.91 -2.23 4.82
N GLY A 386 5.69 -2.38 4.33
CA GLY A 386 5.41 -2.65 2.92
C GLY A 386 5.47 -1.34 2.12
N CYS A 387 6.64 -0.99 1.57
CA CYS A 387 6.81 0.28 0.87
C CYS A 387 6.14 0.26 -0.51
N ALA A 388 6.46 -0.71 -1.35
CA ALA A 388 5.87 -0.87 -2.69
C ALA A 388 5.09 -2.20 -2.76
N THR A 389 4.10 -2.36 -1.89
CA THR A 389 3.27 -3.57 -1.81
C THR A 389 1.88 -3.34 -2.34
N ILE A 390 1.31 -4.36 -2.95
CA ILE A 390 -0.11 -4.35 -3.35
C ILE A 390 -0.96 -4.39 -2.09
N SER A 391 -1.64 -3.28 -1.81
CA SER A 391 -2.24 -2.96 -0.52
C SER A 391 -3.16 -4.04 0.04
N HIS A 392 -4.10 -4.53 -0.77
CA HIS A 392 -5.08 -5.53 -0.36
C HIS A 392 -4.48 -6.93 -0.14
N LEU A 393 -3.37 -7.24 -0.82
CA LEU A 393 -2.65 -8.51 -0.68
C LEU A 393 -1.70 -8.51 0.53
N SER A 394 -1.20 -7.33 0.94
CA SER A 394 -0.31 -7.20 2.11
C SER A 394 -1.05 -6.96 3.43
N ALA A 395 -2.36 -6.66 3.37
CA ALA A 395 -3.19 -6.43 4.55
C ALA A 395 -3.14 -7.60 5.53
N GLY A 396 -2.85 -7.33 6.80
CA GLY A 396 -2.67 -8.34 7.84
C GLY A 396 -1.32 -9.06 7.82
N LEU A 397 -0.43 -8.77 6.85
CA LEU A 397 0.92 -9.35 6.76
C LEU A 397 2.03 -8.34 7.11
N VAL A 398 1.74 -7.05 7.02
CA VAL A 398 2.64 -5.96 7.41
C VAL A 398 1.98 -5.10 8.47
N GLU A 399 2.78 -4.47 9.34
CA GLU A 399 2.31 -3.50 10.33
C GLU A 399 2.08 -2.13 9.68
N LEU A 400 2.91 -1.74 8.70
CA LEU A 400 2.88 -0.43 8.06
C LEU A 400 2.76 -0.59 6.55
N GLY A 401 1.81 0.11 5.93
CA GLY A 401 1.58 0.12 4.49
C GLY A 401 1.69 1.51 3.90
N ARG A 402 2.58 1.70 2.91
CA ARG A 402 2.83 2.97 2.25
C ARG A 402 1.62 3.45 1.45
N THR A 403 1.20 4.70 1.61
CA THR A 403 0.01 5.26 0.94
C THR A 403 0.30 5.81 -0.45
N GLY A 404 1.39 6.56 -0.59
CA GLY A 404 1.78 7.26 -1.81
C GLY A 404 3.17 6.94 -2.30
N ALA A 405 3.49 7.39 -3.51
CA ALA A 405 4.85 7.43 -3.99
C ALA A 405 5.70 8.40 -3.13
N ASP A 406 7.00 8.45 -3.38
CA ASP A 406 7.93 9.19 -2.54
C ASP A 406 7.65 10.70 -2.50
N VAL A 407 7.65 11.28 -1.31
CA VAL A 407 7.48 12.74 -1.09
C VAL A 407 8.73 13.57 -1.43
N ASN A 408 9.89 12.98 -1.51
CA ASN A 408 11.24 13.42 -1.88
C ASN A 408 11.89 14.57 -1.07
N GLY A 409 11.17 15.34 -0.31
CA GLY A 409 11.74 16.46 0.47
C GLY A 409 12.36 17.61 -0.36
N MET A 410 12.14 17.63 -1.68
CA MET A 410 12.74 18.59 -2.64
C MET A 410 11.70 19.52 -3.23
N SER A 411 10.43 19.13 -3.26
CA SER A 411 9.35 19.83 -3.91
C SER A 411 8.07 19.76 -3.10
N TRP A 412 7.49 20.91 -2.79
CA TRP A 412 6.28 20.99 -1.97
C TRP A 412 5.04 20.43 -2.65
N ASP A 413 4.91 20.61 -3.96
CA ASP A 413 3.79 20.03 -4.72
C ASP A 413 3.84 18.49 -4.71
N ILE A 414 5.01 17.88 -4.70
CA ILE A 414 5.17 16.43 -4.55
C ILE A 414 4.72 16.00 -3.14
N THR A 415 5.10 16.72 -2.09
CA THR A 415 4.65 16.44 -0.71
C THR A 415 3.12 16.55 -0.61
N ARG A 416 2.50 17.57 -1.20
CA ARG A 416 1.03 17.68 -1.24
C ARG A 416 0.37 16.50 -1.95
N ARG A 417 0.88 16.13 -3.12
CA ARG A 417 0.30 15.06 -3.94
C ARG A 417 0.56 13.68 -3.34
N MET A 418 1.81 13.36 -3.06
CA MET A 418 2.19 12.02 -2.60
C MET A 418 1.95 11.82 -1.11
N GLY A 419 2.05 12.89 -0.31
CA GLY A 419 1.82 12.89 1.13
C GLY A 419 0.36 13.22 1.47
N VAL A 420 -0.04 14.48 1.34
CA VAL A 420 -1.35 14.95 1.85
C VAL A 420 -2.54 14.26 1.18
N ASN A 421 -2.56 14.19 -0.17
CA ASN A 421 -3.63 13.50 -0.89
C ASN A 421 -3.76 12.05 -0.44
N THR A 422 -2.65 11.31 -0.46
CA THR A 422 -2.71 9.86 -0.20
C THR A 422 -2.98 9.55 1.28
N LEU A 423 -2.49 10.39 2.20
CA LEU A 423 -2.86 10.31 3.61
C LEU A 423 -4.37 10.48 3.78
N ALA A 424 -4.94 11.55 3.24
CA ALA A 424 -6.36 11.85 3.39
C ALA A 424 -7.25 10.71 2.86
N PHE A 425 -6.98 10.26 1.66
CA PHE A 425 -7.83 9.30 0.96
C PHE A 425 -7.63 7.85 1.43
N ARG A 426 -6.51 7.54 2.08
CA ARG A 426 -6.26 6.19 2.63
C ARG A 426 -6.34 6.10 4.15
N MET A 427 -6.57 7.23 4.84
CA MET A 427 -6.72 7.23 6.30
C MET A 427 -7.87 6.34 6.79
N MET A 428 -8.89 6.08 5.97
CA MET A 428 -9.93 5.10 6.29
C MET A 428 -9.43 3.65 6.40
N GLN A 429 -8.28 3.33 5.80
CA GLN A 429 -7.65 2.00 5.87
C GLN A 429 -6.80 1.83 7.13
N HIS A 430 -6.45 2.92 7.81
CA HIS A 430 -5.59 2.93 8.99
C HIS A 430 -6.19 2.11 10.14
N GLY A 431 -5.43 1.13 10.63
CA GLY A 431 -5.87 0.18 11.65
C GLY A 431 -7.01 -0.75 11.18
N ALA A 432 -7.23 -0.87 9.87
CA ALA A 432 -8.13 -1.85 9.27
C ALA A 432 -7.34 -2.90 8.47
N PHE A 433 -6.39 -2.47 7.65
CA PHE A 433 -5.50 -3.34 6.88
C PHE A 433 -4.10 -3.40 7.51
N TYR A 434 -3.59 -2.27 7.90
CA TYR A 434 -2.30 -1.96 8.54
C TYR A 434 -2.38 -0.53 9.09
N ASP A 435 -1.34 -0.03 9.74
CA ASP A 435 -1.21 1.41 9.94
C ASP A 435 -0.66 2.03 8.64
N VAL A 436 -1.37 3.06 8.12
CA VAL A 436 -0.94 3.71 6.88
C VAL A 436 0.32 4.53 7.11
N ASP A 437 1.26 4.44 6.19
CA ASP A 437 2.53 5.18 6.20
C ASP A 437 2.51 6.21 5.06
N ALA A 438 2.44 7.49 5.43
CA ALA A 438 2.41 8.59 4.47
C ALA A 438 3.81 9.11 4.08
N ASP A 439 4.85 8.30 4.34
CA ASP A 439 6.25 8.62 4.07
C ASP A 439 6.89 9.58 5.10
N CYS A 440 8.11 9.98 4.81
CA CYS A 440 8.93 10.80 5.68
C CYS A 440 8.59 12.29 5.60
N VAL A 441 8.98 13.01 6.66
CA VAL A 441 9.23 14.45 6.56
C VAL A 441 10.65 14.64 6.04
N GLY A 442 10.78 15.04 4.77
CA GLY A 442 12.08 15.33 4.15
C GLY A 442 12.54 16.74 4.48
N ILE A 443 13.65 16.89 5.22
CA ILE A 443 14.23 18.17 5.61
C ILE A 443 15.58 18.31 4.92
N THR A 444 15.57 18.84 3.72
CA THR A 444 16.75 18.96 2.84
C THR A 444 17.25 20.39 2.73
N GLY A 445 16.43 21.37 3.10
CA GLY A 445 16.67 22.80 2.91
C GLY A 445 16.06 23.35 1.61
N GLU A 446 15.51 22.48 0.74
CA GLU A 446 14.89 22.90 -0.54
C GLU A 446 13.45 23.38 -0.35
N ILE A 447 12.72 22.80 0.62
CA ILE A 447 11.38 23.23 0.98
C ILE A 447 11.47 24.17 2.18
N PRO A 448 10.83 25.37 2.16
CA PRO A 448 10.81 26.27 3.31
C PRO A 448 10.26 25.61 4.56
N TRP A 449 10.84 25.97 5.73
CA TRP A 449 10.41 25.38 7.02
C TRP A 449 8.92 25.58 7.32
N ALA A 450 8.34 26.71 6.91
CA ALA A 450 6.90 26.97 7.08
C ALA A 450 6.04 25.86 6.46
N GLN A 451 6.43 25.33 5.30
CA GLN A 451 5.73 24.24 4.62
C GLN A 451 6.12 22.87 5.23
N VAL A 452 7.40 22.63 5.50
CA VAL A 452 7.87 21.41 6.17
C VAL A 452 7.19 21.25 7.53
N GLY A 453 7.04 22.33 8.29
CA GLY A 453 6.37 22.36 9.58
C GLY A 453 4.90 21.95 9.53
N LEU A 454 4.17 22.30 8.45
CA LEU A 454 2.79 21.84 8.24
C LEU A 454 2.75 20.30 8.07
N TRP A 455 3.66 19.76 7.26
CA TRP A 455 3.74 18.31 7.04
C TRP A 455 4.18 17.56 8.30
N LEU A 456 5.13 18.09 9.04
CA LEU A 456 5.56 17.57 10.34
C LEU A 456 4.42 17.57 11.36
N ASP A 457 3.66 18.67 11.44
CA ASP A 457 2.56 18.79 12.40
C ASP A 457 1.45 17.78 12.11
N ILE A 458 0.96 17.69 10.87
CA ILE A 458 -0.12 16.75 10.53
C ILE A 458 0.30 15.29 10.77
N LEU A 459 1.51 14.89 10.37
CA LEU A 459 1.98 13.52 10.62
C LEU A 459 2.11 13.24 12.10
N SER A 460 2.59 14.20 12.90
CA SER A 460 2.71 14.03 14.35
C SER A 460 1.37 13.83 15.06
N ARG A 461 0.25 14.26 14.43
CA ARG A 461 -1.12 14.19 14.97
C ARG A 461 -1.96 13.07 14.36
N SER A 462 -1.55 12.51 13.24
CA SER A 462 -2.39 11.61 12.43
C SER A 462 -2.59 10.22 13.06
N GLY A 463 -1.74 9.83 14.01
CA GLY A 463 -1.66 8.46 14.52
C GLY A 463 -0.92 7.50 13.57
N THR A 464 -0.40 8.02 12.44
CA THR A 464 0.44 7.28 11.50
C THR A 464 1.90 7.29 11.93
N PRO A 465 2.78 6.45 11.35
CA PRO A 465 4.21 6.56 11.57
C PRO A 465 4.76 7.96 11.25
N LEU A 466 5.77 8.39 12.00
CA LEU A 466 6.47 9.65 11.77
C LEU A 466 7.96 9.39 11.56
N PHE A 467 8.39 9.27 10.32
CA PHE A 467 9.80 9.24 9.98
C PHE A 467 10.29 10.61 9.49
N VAL A 468 11.47 11.01 9.93
CA VAL A 468 12.11 12.24 9.50
C VAL A 468 13.42 11.92 8.79
N SER A 469 13.59 12.47 7.59
CA SER A 469 14.83 12.38 6.83
C SER A 469 15.44 13.77 6.75
N CYS A 470 16.38 14.05 7.65
CA CYS A 470 16.93 15.38 7.85
C CYS A 470 18.41 15.45 7.45
N LYS A 471 18.75 16.40 6.56
CA LYS A 471 20.14 16.70 6.25
C LYS A 471 20.86 17.19 7.51
N PRO A 472 22.03 16.62 7.86
CA PRO A 472 22.75 16.99 9.09
C PRO A 472 23.08 18.48 9.15
N GLY A 473 22.88 19.07 10.32
CA GLY A 473 23.34 20.42 10.65
C GLY A 473 22.54 21.59 10.06
N ILE A 474 21.40 21.34 9.39
CA ILE A 474 20.62 22.44 8.77
C ILE A 474 19.54 23.04 9.67
N LEU A 475 19.18 22.36 10.76
CA LEU A 475 18.14 22.83 11.67
C LEU A 475 18.66 23.83 12.69
N THR A 476 17.89 24.88 12.91
CA THR A 476 18.07 25.82 14.03
C THR A 476 17.62 25.20 15.35
N ASP A 477 17.99 25.80 16.48
CA ASP A 477 17.54 25.35 17.81
C ASP A 477 16.00 25.39 17.95
N ALA A 478 15.35 26.38 17.36
CA ALA A 478 13.88 26.50 17.35
C ALA A 478 13.24 25.32 16.57
N GLN A 479 13.75 25.01 15.38
CA GLN A 479 13.28 23.89 14.56
C GLN A 479 13.53 22.54 15.23
N LEU A 480 14.67 22.38 15.92
CA LEU A 480 14.95 21.20 16.73
C LEU A 480 13.97 21.03 17.90
N ALA A 481 13.52 22.14 18.50
CA ALA A 481 12.50 22.12 19.54
C ALA A 481 11.13 21.67 18.97
N GLU A 482 10.71 22.21 17.83
CA GLU A 482 9.49 21.79 17.14
C GLU A 482 9.53 20.28 16.75
N LEU A 483 10.66 19.81 16.23
CA LEU A 483 10.86 18.40 15.91
C LEU A 483 10.78 17.51 17.15
N ARG A 484 11.35 17.93 18.28
CA ARG A 484 11.23 17.22 19.55
C ARG A 484 9.78 17.10 20.02
N GLU A 485 9.03 18.21 19.93
CA GLU A 485 7.59 18.20 20.27
C GLU A 485 6.78 17.28 19.36
N ALA A 486 7.08 17.27 18.05
CA ALA A 486 6.44 16.39 17.08
C ALA A 486 6.70 14.90 17.41
N TYR A 487 7.93 14.53 17.71
CA TYR A 487 8.27 13.18 18.14
C TYR A 487 7.61 12.79 19.47
N ALA A 488 7.62 13.68 20.46
CA ALA A 488 6.95 13.44 21.74
C ALA A 488 5.45 13.21 21.56
N ARG A 489 4.81 14.01 20.72
CA ARG A 489 3.39 13.86 20.39
C ARG A 489 3.11 12.54 19.67
N ASN A 490 3.87 12.20 18.64
CA ASN A 490 3.68 10.97 17.87
C ASN A 490 3.98 9.72 18.71
N SER A 491 4.91 9.79 19.66
CA SER A 491 5.27 8.64 20.51
C SER A 491 4.12 8.09 21.34
N VAL A 492 3.08 8.88 21.59
CA VAL A 492 1.88 8.51 22.34
C VAL A 492 0.60 8.61 21.53
N GLN A 493 0.62 9.25 20.36
CA GLN A 493 -0.56 9.51 19.53
C GLN A 493 -1.16 8.21 18.99
N ARG A 494 -2.44 7.98 19.28
CA ARG A 494 -3.23 6.83 18.79
C ARG A 494 -4.49 7.25 18.06
N ASP A 495 -4.88 8.51 18.17
CA ASP A 495 -6.09 9.02 17.53
C ASP A 495 -5.88 9.24 16.04
N LYS A 496 -6.97 9.09 15.31
CA LYS A 496 -6.96 9.24 13.85
C LYS A 496 -7.38 10.65 13.48
N LEU A 497 -6.66 11.20 12.55
CA LEU A 497 -7.01 12.44 11.89
C LEU A 497 -8.02 12.14 10.77
N ILE A 498 -9.11 12.89 10.71
CA ILE A 498 -10.20 12.69 9.73
C ILE A 498 -10.23 13.88 8.76
N PRO A 499 -10.09 13.68 7.45
CA PRO A 499 -10.27 14.76 6.47
C PRO A 499 -11.74 15.16 6.37
N LEU A 500 -12.04 16.46 6.47
CA LEU A 500 -13.40 16.97 6.49
C LEU A 500 -13.91 17.47 5.14
N ASP A 501 -13.00 17.78 4.22
CA ASP A 501 -13.31 18.33 2.88
C ASP A 501 -12.77 17.46 1.72
N TRP A 502 -12.50 16.18 1.98
CA TRP A 502 -11.90 15.25 1.02
C TRP A 502 -12.81 14.82 -0.14
N MET A 503 -14.10 15.08 -0.05
CA MET A 503 -15.02 14.81 -1.17
C MET A 503 -14.99 15.93 -2.22
N GLU A 504 -14.62 17.14 -1.85
CA GLU A 504 -14.54 18.32 -2.70
C GLU A 504 -13.10 18.73 -3.03
N ASN A 505 -12.15 18.42 -2.13
CA ASN A 505 -10.76 18.86 -2.22
C ASN A 505 -9.82 17.64 -2.28
N ILE A 506 -9.02 17.53 -3.35
CA ILE A 506 -8.02 16.46 -3.49
C ILE A 506 -6.79 16.66 -2.59
N CYS A 507 -6.63 17.85 -2.02
CA CYS A 507 -5.62 18.18 -1.03
C CYS A 507 -6.31 18.81 0.20
N PRO A 508 -6.97 17.99 1.04
CA PRO A 508 -7.82 18.47 2.12
C PRO A 508 -7.10 19.40 3.08
N GLU A 509 -7.72 20.53 3.37
CA GLU A 509 -7.22 21.55 4.28
C GLU A 509 -7.84 21.45 5.68
N ARG A 510 -9.05 20.91 5.77
CA ARG A 510 -9.83 20.82 7.01
C ARG A 510 -9.78 19.40 7.56
N TRP A 511 -9.38 19.29 8.81
CA TRP A 511 -9.17 18.01 9.46
C TRP A 511 -9.77 18.00 10.87
N LEU A 512 -10.29 16.85 11.30
CA LEU A 512 -10.81 16.65 12.65
C LEU A 512 -9.89 15.74 13.44
N LEU A 513 -9.48 16.20 14.63
CA LEU A 513 -8.74 15.42 15.62
C LEU A 513 -9.40 15.61 16.98
N ASN A 514 -9.83 14.54 17.62
CA ASN A 514 -10.43 14.55 18.96
C ASN A 514 -11.56 15.59 19.11
N GLY A 515 -12.43 15.73 18.11
CA GLY A 515 -13.53 16.68 18.11
C GLY A 515 -13.12 18.13 17.86
N ARG A 516 -11.84 18.39 17.60
CA ARG A 516 -11.31 19.72 17.27
C ARG A 516 -10.95 19.79 15.78
N GLU A 517 -11.48 20.78 15.09
CA GLU A 517 -11.10 21.08 13.71
C GLU A 517 -9.75 21.77 13.67
N ILE A 518 -8.89 21.32 12.74
CA ILE A 518 -7.57 21.89 12.43
C ILE A 518 -7.60 22.25 10.94
N HIS A 519 -7.08 23.42 10.61
CA HIS A 519 -6.96 23.90 9.24
C HIS A 519 -5.49 24.02 8.85
N TYR A 520 -5.13 23.46 7.67
CA TYR A 520 -3.81 23.59 7.06
C TYR A 520 -3.94 24.32 5.74
N ASP A 521 -3.27 25.46 5.60
CA ASP A 521 -3.17 26.19 4.34
C ASP A 521 -1.95 25.64 3.55
N TRP A 522 -2.21 24.61 2.75
CA TRP A 522 -1.17 23.96 1.94
C TRP A 522 -0.66 24.84 0.80
N PHE A 523 -1.34 25.92 0.47
CA PHE A 523 -1.05 26.78 -0.68
C PHE A 523 -0.60 28.18 -0.28
N ALA A 524 -0.49 28.49 1.02
CA ALA A 524 0.02 29.76 1.49
C ALA A 524 1.41 30.02 0.90
N ASP A 525 1.58 31.18 0.28
CA ASP A 525 2.81 31.67 -0.33
C ASP A 525 3.43 30.73 -1.40
N ASP A 526 2.66 29.75 -1.92
CA ASP A 526 3.14 28.83 -2.95
C ASP A 526 2.76 29.31 -4.35
N ILE A 527 3.70 29.98 -4.98
CA ILE A 527 3.62 30.33 -6.42
C ILE A 527 4.33 29.32 -7.31
N SER A 528 4.92 28.27 -6.74
CA SER A 528 5.85 27.38 -7.43
C SER A 528 5.18 26.36 -8.35
N VAL A 529 3.93 26.00 -8.09
CA VAL A 529 3.23 24.91 -8.76
C VAL A 529 3.20 25.02 -10.28
N MET A 530 3.11 26.25 -10.81
CA MET A 530 2.99 26.50 -12.24
C MET A 530 4.32 26.82 -12.93
N PHE A 531 5.35 27.21 -12.18
CA PHE A 531 6.55 27.82 -12.73
C PHE A 531 7.86 27.16 -12.31
N ALA A 532 7.81 26.12 -11.52
CA ALA A 532 9.01 25.45 -11.03
C ALA A 532 9.90 24.92 -12.17
N GLY A 533 9.43 24.86 -13.43
CA GLY A 533 10.23 24.62 -14.65
C GLY A 533 11.23 23.46 -14.57
N LYS A 534 11.37 22.86 -13.41
CA LYS A 534 12.20 21.70 -13.17
C LYS A 534 11.37 20.48 -13.53
N SER A 535 11.77 19.81 -14.58
CA SER A 535 11.27 18.48 -14.91
C SER A 535 11.26 17.61 -13.66
N LEU A 536 10.09 17.17 -13.30
CA LEU A 536 9.85 16.16 -12.29
C LEU A 536 10.48 14.82 -12.66
#